data_a841c5197941487d2ce4a6d1284a89b7
#
_entry.id   a841c5197941487d2ce4a6d1284a89b7
#
_cell.length_a   1.000
_cell.length_b   1.000
_cell.length_c   1.000
_cell.angle_alpha   90.00
_cell.angle_beta   90.00
_cell.angle_gamma   90.00
#
_symmetry.space_group_name_H-M   'P 1'
#
loop_
_entity.id
_entity.type
_entity.pdbx_description
1 polymer ?
#
loop_
_entity_poly.entity_id
_entity_poly.type
_entity_poly.pdbx_seq_one_letter_code
_entity_poly.pdbx_strand_id
1 'polypeptide(L)'
;MLTWLQRNTFDFPPLEKALRDPNGLLAAGGDLSADRLIQAYRHGCFPWFSEGQPILWWSPDPRTVLFPDELHVSRSLGKLLRQQRYQVTFDQDFAAVISACAAPRPYADGTWITESMQDAYLELHKRGYAHSVEVWDQGLLVGGLYGLAMGQLFFGESMFSRADNASKFGFVTLVQHLRTWGFALIDCQMPTDHLHSLGARAIPRQEFAGYLRRHLDQPSRAIWVS
;
A
#
# COMPACT_ATOMS: atom_id res chain seq x y z
N MET A 1 -8.46 26.05 6.53
CA MET A 1 -7.67 26.37 5.29
C MET A 1 -6.72 25.21 5.04
N LEU A 2 -6.65 24.67 3.81
CA LEU A 2 -5.76 23.57 3.44
C LEU A 2 -4.29 24.04 3.51
N THR A 3 -3.43 23.23 4.13
CA THR A 3 -1.99 23.55 4.22
C THR A 3 -1.32 23.28 2.87
N TRP A 4 -0.52 24.26 2.39
CA TRP A 4 0.30 24.11 1.20
C TRP A 4 1.74 23.83 1.59
N LEU A 5 2.26 22.64 1.19
CA LEU A 5 3.61 22.21 1.55
C LEU A 5 4.68 22.88 0.69
N GLN A 6 5.77 23.27 1.31
CA GLN A 6 6.95 23.80 0.62
C GLN A 6 7.85 22.65 0.14
N ARG A 7 8.62 22.86 -0.93
CA ARG A 7 9.53 21.83 -1.46
C ARG A 7 10.77 21.58 -0.59
N ASN A 8 11.14 22.52 0.22
CA ASN A 8 12.40 22.51 1.01
C ASN A 8 12.24 22.06 2.47
N THR A 9 11.04 21.67 2.89
CA THR A 9 10.76 21.12 4.22
C THR A 9 9.91 19.87 4.07
N PHE A 10 10.11 18.89 4.95
CA PHE A 10 9.37 17.62 4.93
C PHE A 10 8.26 17.54 5.99
N ASP A 11 7.99 18.66 6.67
CA ASP A 11 6.98 18.71 7.72
C ASP A 11 5.56 18.61 7.15
N PHE A 12 4.74 17.82 7.84
CA PHE A 12 3.31 17.73 7.58
C PHE A 12 2.52 18.37 8.73
N PRO A 13 1.36 18.96 8.44
CA PRO A 13 0.48 19.46 9.50
C PRO A 13 -0.06 18.30 10.36
N PRO A 14 -0.40 18.55 11.64
CA PRO A 14 -1.00 17.53 12.49
C PRO A 14 -2.21 16.85 11.82
N LEU A 15 -2.36 15.53 11.99
CA LEU A 15 -3.40 14.73 11.34
C LEU A 15 -4.82 15.22 11.64
N GLU A 16 -5.03 15.85 12.80
CA GLU A 16 -6.30 16.44 13.23
C GLU A 16 -6.76 17.60 12.33
N LYS A 17 -5.83 18.20 11.55
CA LYS A 17 -6.15 19.23 10.55
C LYS A 17 -6.69 18.67 9.24
N ALA A 18 -6.68 17.36 9.03
CA ALA A 18 -7.28 16.76 7.85
C ALA A 18 -8.77 17.10 7.77
N LEU A 19 -9.23 17.45 6.58
CA LEU A 19 -10.61 17.83 6.34
C LEU A 19 -11.56 16.64 6.61
N ARG A 20 -12.80 16.96 6.99
CA ARG A 20 -13.88 15.97 7.09
C ARG A 20 -14.54 15.74 5.73
N ASP A 21 -14.55 16.77 4.89
CA ASP A 21 -15.04 16.75 3.52
C ASP A 21 -14.15 17.61 2.62
N PRO A 22 -13.46 17.00 1.62
CA PRO A 22 -13.34 15.55 1.40
C PRO A 22 -12.57 14.88 2.56
N ASN A 23 -13.05 13.67 2.96
CA ASN A 23 -12.54 12.98 4.14
C ASN A 23 -11.04 12.67 4.04
N GLY A 24 -10.27 13.25 4.94
CA GLY A 24 -8.85 12.95 5.09
C GLY A 24 -7.91 13.85 4.30
N LEU A 25 -8.38 14.79 3.47
CA LEU A 25 -7.48 15.71 2.78
C LEU A 25 -6.72 16.57 3.80
N LEU A 26 -5.40 16.36 3.88
CA LEU A 26 -4.54 16.95 4.90
C LEU A 26 -3.74 18.15 4.38
N ALA A 27 -3.15 18.01 3.20
CA ALA A 27 -2.29 19.04 2.62
C ALA A 27 -2.22 18.94 1.10
N ALA A 28 -1.69 19.97 0.44
CA ALA A 28 -1.41 20.01 -0.98
C ALA A 28 0.01 20.51 -1.25
N GLY A 29 0.56 20.22 -2.43
CA GLY A 29 1.90 20.67 -2.85
C GLY A 29 3.03 19.80 -2.33
N GLY A 30 4.23 20.38 -2.20
CA GLY A 30 5.46 19.65 -1.92
C GLY A 30 6.06 19.00 -3.18
N ASP A 31 6.61 17.81 -3.02
CA ASP A 31 7.22 16.99 -4.08
C ASP A 31 7.03 15.50 -3.78
N LEU A 32 7.47 14.62 -4.68
CA LEU A 32 7.45 13.16 -4.53
C LEU A 32 8.83 12.57 -4.23
N SER A 33 9.75 13.35 -3.64
CA SER A 33 11.05 12.82 -3.24
C SER A 33 10.87 11.66 -2.24
N ALA A 34 11.77 10.67 -2.31
CA ALA A 34 11.71 9.52 -1.42
C ALA A 34 11.72 9.93 0.07
N ASP A 35 12.48 10.98 0.43
CA ASP A 35 12.52 11.48 1.80
C ASP A 35 11.17 12.04 2.26
N ARG A 36 10.48 12.79 1.39
CA ARG A 36 9.12 13.27 1.68
C ARG A 36 8.12 12.12 1.80
N LEU A 37 8.18 11.15 0.90
CA LEU A 37 7.29 9.97 0.96
C LEU A 37 7.51 9.19 2.26
N ILE A 38 8.77 8.94 2.65
CA ILE A 38 9.09 8.30 3.92
C ILE A 38 8.50 9.08 5.09
N GLN A 39 8.66 10.41 5.12
CA GLN A 39 8.08 11.24 6.17
C GLN A 39 6.56 11.25 6.15
N ALA A 40 5.92 11.22 4.98
CA ALA A 40 4.47 11.14 4.85
C ALA A 40 3.92 9.86 5.50
N TYR A 41 4.48 8.69 5.16
CA TYR A 41 4.07 7.41 5.75
C TYR A 41 4.36 7.36 7.25
N ARG A 42 5.50 7.87 7.69
CA ARG A 42 5.81 8.01 9.13
C ARG A 42 4.80 8.90 9.87
N HIS A 43 4.32 9.93 9.21
CA HIS A 43 3.31 10.85 9.76
C HIS A 43 1.89 10.25 9.72
N GLY A 44 1.61 9.27 8.85
CA GLY A 44 0.31 8.62 8.69
C GLY A 44 -0.52 9.16 7.54
N CYS A 45 0.11 9.85 6.59
CA CYS A 45 -0.53 10.30 5.35
C CYS A 45 0.15 9.70 4.12
N PHE A 46 -0.56 9.75 2.99
CA PHE A 46 -0.12 9.20 1.71
C PHE A 46 -0.52 10.13 0.56
N PRO A 47 0.21 10.10 -0.58
CA PRO A 47 -0.14 10.88 -1.76
C PRO A 47 -1.25 10.19 -2.56
N TRP A 48 -2.26 10.95 -2.97
CA TRP A 48 -3.29 10.48 -3.91
C TRP A 48 -3.87 11.67 -4.68
N PHE A 49 -3.62 11.72 -5.97
CA PHE A 49 -4.01 12.81 -6.86
C PHE A 49 -4.05 12.33 -8.31
N SER A 50 -4.75 13.05 -9.18
CA SER A 50 -4.81 12.75 -10.62
C SER A 50 -3.80 13.60 -11.39
N GLU A 51 -3.47 13.18 -12.60
CA GLU A 51 -2.63 13.97 -13.49
C GLU A 51 -3.20 15.38 -13.70
N GLY A 52 -2.32 16.38 -13.70
CA GLY A 52 -2.68 17.80 -13.80
C GLY A 52 -3.15 18.44 -12.49
N GLN A 53 -3.35 17.66 -11.43
CA GLN A 53 -3.62 18.19 -10.09
C GLN A 53 -2.31 18.44 -9.31
N PRO A 54 -2.32 19.34 -8.33
CA PRO A 54 -1.24 19.39 -7.35
C PRO A 54 -1.19 18.08 -6.58
N ILE A 55 -0.01 17.73 -6.03
CA ILE A 55 0.11 16.59 -5.13
C ILE A 55 -0.80 16.82 -3.94
N LEU A 56 -1.69 15.88 -3.65
CA LEU A 56 -2.60 15.89 -2.51
C LEU A 56 -2.23 14.79 -1.52
N TRP A 57 -2.20 15.14 -0.24
CA TRP A 57 -1.82 14.27 0.87
C TRP A 57 -3.02 13.97 1.73
N TRP A 58 -3.24 12.69 2.04
CA TRP A 58 -4.47 12.21 2.66
C TRP A 58 -4.20 11.41 3.92
N SER A 59 -5.04 11.60 4.92
CA SER A 59 -5.14 10.76 6.12
C SER A 59 -6.61 10.60 6.50
N PRO A 60 -7.32 9.62 5.92
CA PRO A 60 -8.76 9.42 6.16
C PRO A 60 -9.05 9.02 7.61
N ASP A 61 -10.28 9.34 8.05
CA ASP A 61 -10.83 8.92 9.33
C ASP A 61 -12.29 8.45 9.11
N PRO A 62 -12.59 7.15 9.28
CA PRO A 62 -11.70 6.09 9.79
C PRO A 62 -10.66 5.63 8.75
N ARG A 63 -9.60 4.98 9.23
CA ARG A 63 -8.56 4.33 8.43
C ARG A 63 -8.87 2.85 8.24
N THR A 64 -8.80 2.35 7.02
CA THR A 64 -8.96 0.91 6.75
C THR A 64 -7.64 0.20 6.92
N VAL A 65 -7.64 -0.86 7.73
CA VAL A 65 -6.46 -1.67 8.05
C VAL A 65 -6.80 -3.15 8.05
N LEU A 66 -5.78 -3.99 7.87
CA LEU A 66 -5.88 -5.43 8.11
C LEU A 66 -4.84 -5.84 9.16
N PHE A 67 -5.28 -6.54 10.20
CA PHE A 67 -4.38 -7.21 11.13
C PHE A 67 -4.02 -8.58 10.56
N PRO A 68 -2.73 -8.96 10.47
CA PRO A 68 -2.35 -10.23 9.86
C PRO A 68 -3.01 -11.48 10.46
N ASP A 69 -3.34 -11.43 11.76
CA ASP A 69 -4.04 -12.51 12.48
C ASP A 69 -5.57 -12.54 12.21
N GLU A 70 -6.14 -11.44 11.66
CA GLU A 70 -7.55 -11.33 11.30
C GLU A 70 -7.82 -11.66 9.82
N LEU A 71 -6.79 -12.14 9.08
CA LEU A 71 -6.93 -12.48 7.66
C LEU A 71 -8.01 -13.54 7.44
N HIS A 72 -9.01 -13.19 6.63
CA HIS A 72 -10.06 -14.12 6.22
C HIS A 72 -9.77 -14.70 4.83
N VAL A 73 -9.71 -16.03 4.72
CA VAL A 73 -9.49 -16.74 3.45
C VAL A 73 -10.72 -17.59 3.12
N SER A 74 -11.42 -17.24 2.05
CA SER A 74 -12.59 -18.01 1.60
C SER A 74 -12.21 -19.47 1.24
N ARG A 75 -13.18 -20.38 1.29
CA ARG A 75 -12.95 -21.81 0.97
C ARG A 75 -12.38 -22.00 -0.45
N SER A 76 -12.87 -21.25 -1.43
CA SER A 76 -12.41 -21.32 -2.82
C SER A 76 -10.96 -20.84 -2.97
N LEU A 77 -10.62 -19.70 -2.35
CA LEU A 77 -9.27 -19.18 -2.37
C LEU A 77 -8.30 -20.11 -1.61
N GLY A 78 -8.72 -20.66 -0.47
CA GLY A 78 -7.94 -21.63 0.29
C GLY A 78 -7.68 -22.92 -0.50
N LYS A 79 -8.60 -23.35 -1.38
CA LYS A 79 -8.35 -24.45 -2.30
C LYS A 79 -7.25 -24.13 -3.32
N LEU A 80 -7.29 -22.92 -3.93
CA LEU A 80 -6.26 -22.48 -4.88
C LEU A 80 -4.87 -22.40 -4.24
N LEU A 81 -4.79 -21.88 -3.00
CA LEU A 81 -3.54 -21.81 -2.24
C LEU A 81 -2.96 -23.22 -1.97
N ARG A 82 -3.78 -24.17 -1.52
CA ARG A 82 -3.32 -25.56 -1.28
C ARG A 82 -2.91 -26.28 -2.57
N GLN A 83 -3.50 -25.93 -3.69
CA GLN A 83 -3.16 -26.48 -5.01
C GLN A 83 -1.92 -25.81 -5.62
N GLN A 84 -1.36 -24.79 -4.95
CA GLN A 84 -0.24 -23.99 -5.49
C GLN A 84 -0.50 -23.55 -6.93
N ARG A 85 -1.74 -23.04 -7.21
CA ARG A 85 -2.20 -22.71 -8.56
C ARG A 85 -1.27 -21.71 -9.26
N TYR A 86 -0.66 -20.82 -8.48
CA TYR A 86 0.27 -19.78 -8.94
C TYR A 86 1.57 -19.88 -8.17
N GLN A 87 2.67 -19.49 -8.83
CA GLN A 87 3.93 -19.20 -8.16
C GLN A 87 3.91 -17.76 -7.65
N VAL A 88 4.46 -17.51 -6.46
CA VAL A 88 4.60 -16.17 -5.87
C VAL A 88 6.06 -15.90 -5.58
N THR A 89 6.50 -14.71 -5.93
CA THR A 89 7.84 -14.19 -5.64
C THR A 89 7.75 -12.83 -4.98
N PHE A 90 8.86 -12.39 -4.42
CA PHE A 90 8.98 -11.08 -3.78
C PHE A 90 10.17 -10.34 -4.41
N ASP A 91 9.97 -9.06 -4.75
CA ASP A 91 11.00 -8.15 -5.27
C ASP A 91 11.77 -8.63 -6.50
N GLN A 92 11.19 -9.54 -7.31
CA GLN A 92 11.82 -9.99 -8.53
C GLN A 92 11.66 -9.00 -9.69
N ASP A 93 10.49 -8.37 -9.79
CA ASP A 93 10.21 -7.41 -10.87
C ASP A 93 9.26 -6.31 -10.40
N PHE A 94 9.73 -5.48 -9.47
CA PHE A 94 8.98 -4.33 -8.95
C PHE A 94 8.50 -3.41 -10.08
N ALA A 95 9.34 -3.18 -11.10
CA ALA A 95 9.01 -2.30 -12.22
C ALA A 95 7.82 -2.83 -13.03
N ALA A 96 7.78 -4.15 -13.31
CA ALA A 96 6.64 -4.75 -14.00
C ALA A 96 5.37 -4.71 -13.15
N VAL A 97 5.47 -4.90 -11.84
CA VAL A 97 4.30 -4.84 -10.93
C VAL A 97 3.72 -3.44 -10.89
N ILE A 98 4.52 -2.39 -10.64
CA ILE A 98 4.00 -1.01 -10.56
C ILE A 98 3.44 -0.54 -11.90
N SER A 99 4.09 -0.88 -13.01
CA SER A 99 3.59 -0.60 -14.36
C SER A 99 2.25 -1.30 -14.63
N ALA A 100 2.11 -2.57 -14.22
CA ALA A 100 0.85 -3.30 -14.35
C ALA A 100 -0.28 -2.70 -13.47
N CYS A 101 0.06 -2.21 -12.28
CA CYS A 101 -0.88 -1.49 -11.41
C CYS A 101 -1.32 -0.14 -11.99
N ALA A 102 -0.44 0.54 -12.74
CA ALA A 102 -0.69 1.81 -13.42
C ALA A 102 -1.49 1.67 -14.72
N ALA A 103 -1.60 0.47 -15.28
CA ALA A 103 -2.30 0.24 -16.54
C ALA A 103 -3.77 0.66 -16.44
N PRO A 104 -4.35 1.26 -17.51
CA PRO A 104 -5.76 1.65 -17.54
C PRO A 104 -6.67 0.47 -17.20
N ARG A 105 -7.67 0.71 -16.37
CA ARG A 105 -8.69 -0.29 -16.02
C ARG A 105 -9.93 -0.08 -16.89
N PRO A 106 -10.62 -1.14 -17.36
CA PRO A 106 -11.80 -1.03 -18.25
C PRO A 106 -12.93 -0.14 -17.73
N TYR A 107 -12.94 0.19 -16.43
CA TYR A 107 -14.02 0.90 -15.74
C TYR A 107 -13.55 2.14 -14.97
N ALA A 108 -12.34 2.66 -15.25
CA ALA A 108 -11.81 3.85 -14.59
C ALA A 108 -11.22 4.83 -15.62
N ASP A 109 -11.61 6.10 -15.51
CA ASP A 109 -11.05 7.19 -16.32
C ASP A 109 -9.63 7.54 -15.82
N GLY A 110 -8.63 6.76 -16.27
CA GLY A 110 -7.23 6.98 -15.93
C GLY A 110 -6.74 6.23 -14.69
N THR A 111 -5.50 6.53 -14.30
CA THR A 111 -4.84 6.00 -13.12
C THR A 111 -4.26 7.14 -12.29
N TRP A 112 -4.26 6.98 -10.96
CA TRP A 112 -3.54 7.89 -10.05
C TRP A 112 -2.04 7.58 -9.98
N ILE A 113 -1.62 6.40 -10.49
CA ILE A 113 -0.21 5.99 -10.53
C ILE A 113 0.43 6.59 -11.79
N THR A 114 0.67 7.90 -11.74
CA THR A 114 1.32 8.65 -12.82
C THR A 114 2.77 8.20 -13.01
N GLU A 115 3.42 8.61 -14.09
CA GLU A 115 4.84 8.32 -14.33
C GLU A 115 5.72 8.82 -13.16
N SER A 116 5.46 10.05 -12.68
CA SER A 116 6.17 10.60 -11.53
C SER A 116 5.96 9.80 -10.23
N MET A 117 4.77 9.20 -10.05
CA MET A 117 4.53 8.28 -8.94
C MET A 117 5.32 6.97 -9.13
N GLN A 118 5.34 6.40 -10.33
CA GLN A 118 6.12 5.19 -10.60
C GLN A 118 7.61 5.42 -10.31
N ASP A 119 8.18 6.51 -10.79
CA ASP A 119 9.58 6.88 -10.53
C ASP A 119 9.87 7.02 -9.04
N ALA A 120 8.99 7.68 -8.30
CA ALA A 120 9.12 7.88 -6.86
C ALA A 120 9.11 6.55 -6.08
N TYR A 121 8.22 5.61 -6.44
CA TYR A 121 8.17 4.29 -5.76
C TYR A 121 9.29 3.36 -6.23
N LEU A 122 9.78 3.47 -7.46
CA LEU A 122 11.01 2.81 -7.91
C LEU A 122 12.22 3.26 -7.09
N GLU A 123 12.32 4.56 -6.78
CA GLU A 123 13.38 5.07 -5.91
C GLU A 123 13.22 4.55 -4.47
N LEU A 124 12.00 4.48 -3.93
CA LEU A 124 11.74 3.85 -2.63
C LEU A 124 12.11 2.36 -2.61
N HIS A 125 11.87 1.65 -3.71
CA HIS A 125 12.28 0.25 -3.85
C HIS A 125 13.80 0.10 -3.82
N LYS A 126 14.55 0.92 -4.57
CA LYS A 126 16.01 0.94 -4.54
C LYS A 126 16.56 1.22 -3.14
N ARG A 127 15.86 2.00 -2.34
CA ARG A 127 16.21 2.31 -0.93
C ARG A 127 15.75 1.23 0.06
N GLY A 128 15.07 0.17 -0.39
CA GLY A 128 14.60 -0.93 0.45
C GLY A 128 13.37 -0.61 1.30
N TYR A 129 12.58 0.38 0.90
CA TYR A 129 11.30 0.72 1.55
C TYR A 129 10.09 0.15 0.82
N ALA A 130 10.09 0.18 -0.51
CA ALA A 130 9.00 -0.36 -1.31
C ALA A 130 9.31 -1.78 -1.80
N HIS A 131 8.29 -2.65 -1.73
CA HIS A 131 8.40 -4.06 -2.05
C HIS A 131 7.24 -4.51 -2.91
N SER A 132 7.50 -5.48 -3.78
CA SER A 132 6.50 -6.09 -4.66
C SER A 132 6.26 -7.55 -4.34
N VAL A 133 5.08 -8.00 -4.73
CA VAL A 133 4.69 -9.41 -4.76
C VAL A 133 4.25 -9.71 -6.18
N GLU A 134 4.92 -10.62 -6.83
CA GLU A 134 4.60 -11.10 -8.17
C GLU A 134 3.82 -12.41 -8.08
N VAL A 135 2.80 -12.55 -8.93
CA VAL A 135 2.02 -13.79 -9.08
C VAL A 135 2.16 -14.27 -10.52
N TRP A 136 2.74 -15.46 -10.67
CA TRP A 136 3.09 -16.05 -11.95
C TRP A 136 2.23 -17.27 -12.29
N ASP A 137 1.85 -17.37 -13.55
CA ASP A 137 1.25 -18.56 -14.14
C ASP A 137 2.07 -18.95 -15.38
N GLN A 138 2.74 -20.11 -15.34
CA GLN A 138 3.60 -20.60 -16.43
C GLN A 138 4.62 -19.56 -16.93
N GLY A 139 5.24 -18.81 -16.00
CA GLY A 139 6.23 -17.79 -16.30
C GLY A 139 5.63 -16.44 -16.77
N LEU A 140 4.31 -16.29 -16.83
CA LEU A 140 3.64 -15.04 -17.14
C LEU A 140 3.22 -14.31 -15.86
N LEU A 141 3.46 -13.02 -15.77
CA LEU A 141 3.01 -12.18 -14.66
C LEU A 141 1.50 -11.92 -14.79
N VAL A 142 0.70 -12.65 -13.97
CA VAL A 142 -0.76 -12.65 -14.03
C VAL A 142 -1.43 -11.88 -12.89
N GLY A 143 -0.68 -11.46 -11.91
CA GLY A 143 -1.16 -10.64 -10.79
C GLY A 143 0.00 -10.13 -9.97
N GLY A 144 -0.29 -9.23 -9.05
CA GLY A 144 0.72 -8.70 -8.14
C GLY A 144 0.20 -7.51 -7.36
N LEU A 145 1.02 -7.06 -6.46
CA LEU A 145 0.78 -5.87 -5.63
C LEU A 145 2.10 -5.28 -5.20
N TYR A 146 2.08 -4.02 -4.80
CA TYR A 146 3.22 -3.39 -4.15
C TYR A 146 2.80 -2.56 -2.95
N GLY A 147 3.75 -2.24 -2.11
CA GLY A 147 3.56 -1.40 -0.94
C GLY A 147 4.88 -1.07 -0.26
N LEU A 148 4.81 -0.36 0.86
CA LEU A 148 5.97 -0.01 1.67
C LEU A 148 6.02 -0.84 2.94
N ALA A 149 7.23 -1.26 3.34
CA ALA A 149 7.49 -1.84 4.65
C ALA A 149 8.33 -0.88 5.49
N MET A 150 7.82 -0.51 6.64
CA MET A 150 8.53 0.37 7.57
C MET A 150 8.34 -0.16 9.00
N GLY A 151 9.45 -0.61 9.60
CA GLY A 151 9.39 -1.29 10.88
C GLY A 151 8.52 -2.55 10.82
N GLN A 152 7.50 -2.61 11.65
CA GLN A 152 6.51 -3.70 11.68
C GLN A 152 5.17 -3.33 11.03
N LEU A 153 5.17 -2.35 10.12
CA LEU A 153 3.98 -1.91 9.39
C LEU A 153 4.19 -2.06 7.88
N PHE A 154 3.16 -2.55 7.19
CA PHE A 154 3.12 -2.60 5.75
C PHE A 154 2.02 -1.66 5.23
N PHE A 155 2.34 -0.83 4.26
CA PHE A 155 1.41 0.09 3.61
C PHE A 155 1.13 -0.43 2.20
N GLY A 156 -0.05 -1.01 1.99
CA GLY A 156 -0.46 -1.53 0.69
C GLY A 156 -0.84 -0.38 -0.25
N GLU A 157 -0.27 -0.33 -1.44
CA GLU A 157 -0.50 0.77 -2.38
C GLU A 157 -1.49 0.39 -3.49
N SER A 158 -1.16 -0.60 -4.27
CA SER A 158 -2.02 -1.02 -5.36
C SER A 158 -1.82 -2.49 -5.70
N MET A 159 -2.80 -3.06 -6.38
CA MET A 159 -2.75 -4.42 -6.89
C MET A 159 -3.43 -4.53 -8.24
N PHE A 160 -3.00 -5.51 -9.03
CA PHE A 160 -3.61 -5.86 -10.31
C PHE A 160 -3.86 -7.36 -10.43
N SER A 161 -4.78 -7.75 -11.30
CA SER A 161 -5.11 -9.15 -11.58
C SER A 161 -5.45 -9.33 -13.05
N ARG A 162 -4.76 -10.22 -13.74
CA ARG A 162 -5.00 -10.63 -15.13
C ARG A 162 -5.53 -12.07 -15.22
N ALA A 163 -5.54 -12.79 -14.10
CA ALA A 163 -6.11 -14.13 -13.97
C ALA A 163 -6.96 -14.23 -12.70
N ASP A 164 -7.86 -15.21 -12.66
CA ASP A 164 -8.84 -15.39 -11.58
C ASP A 164 -8.17 -15.51 -10.22
N ASN A 165 -8.54 -14.61 -9.31
CA ASN A 165 -8.02 -14.55 -7.94
C ASN A 165 -6.49 -14.35 -7.80
N ALA A 166 -5.76 -14.01 -8.87
CA ALA A 166 -4.31 -13.87 -8.81
C ALA A 166 -3.89 -12.81 -7.79
N SER A 167 -4.50 -11.60 -7.79
CA SER A 167 -4.20 -10.58 -6.78
C SER A 167 -4.53 -11.02 -5.35
N LYS A 168 -5.65 -11.72 -5.14
CA LYS A 168 -6.02 -12.27 -3.83
C LYS A 168 -5.03 -13.32 -3.36
N PHE A 169 -4.57 -14.18 -4.29
CA PHE A 169 -3.56 -15.20 -4.01
C PHE A 169 -2.25 -14.57 -3.54
N GLY A 170 -1.74 -13.57 -4.26
CA GLY A 170 -0.55 -12.83 -3.88
C GLY A 170 -0.71 -12.10 -2.56
N PHE A 171 -1.85 -11.42 -2.34
CA PHE A 171 -2.13 -10.70 -1.11
C PHE A 171 -2.19 -11.64 0.11
N VAL A 172 -2.90 -12.77 0.02
CA VAL A 172 -2.94 -13.76 1.12
C VAL A 172 -1.56 -14.32 1.41
N THR A 173 -0.77 -14.63 0.38
CA THR A 173 0.61 -15.09 0.55
C THR A 173 1.45 -14.04 1.26
N LEU A 174 1.37 -12.76 0.86
CA LEU A 174 2.03 -11.65 1.55
C LEU A 174 1.63 -11.59 3.02
N VAL A 175 0.33 -11.58 3.32
CA VAL A 175 -0.15 -11.45 4.71
C VAL A 175 0.35 -12.60 5.59
N GLN A 176 0.42 -13.83 5.07
CA GLN A 176 0.99 -14.97 5.78
C GLN A 176 2.48 -14.78 6.11
N HIS A 177 3.26 -14.21 5.17
CA HIS A 177 4.66 -13.86 5.40
C HIS A 177 4.78 -12.71 6.41
N LEU A 178 4.02 -11.64 6.25
CA LEU A 178 4.03 -10.49 7.17
C LEU A 178 3.72 -10.93 8.61
N ARG A 179 2.75 -11.85 8.79
CA ARG A 179 2.47 -12.45 10.10
C ARG A 179 3.68 -13.17 10.68
N THR A 180 4.34 -13.99 9.88
CA THR A 180 5.55 -14.74 10.31
C THR A 180 6.71 -13.79 10.61
N TRP A 181 6.84 -12.69 9.87
CA TRP A 181 7.87 -11.68 10.05
C TRP A 181 7.58 -10.70 11.20
N GLY A 182 6.44 -10.84 11.86
CA GLY A 182 6.08 -10.06 13.05
C GLY A 182 5.52 -8.67 12.73
N PHE A 183 4.91 -8.48 11.55
CA PHE A 183 4.20 -7.24 11.24
C PHE A 183 2.92 -7.15 12.07
N ALA A 184 2.68 -5.96 12.61
CA ALA A 184 1.56 -5.69 13.48
C ALA A 184 0.28 -5.30 12.71
N LEU A 185 0.44 -4.66 11.53
CA LEU A 185 -0.68 -4.08 10.80
C LEU A 185 -0.32 -3.87 9.33
N ILE A 186 -1.33 -4.04 8.47
CA ILE A 186 -1.32 -3.64 7.06
C ILE A 186 -2.26 -2.45 6.91
N ASP A 187 -1.71 -1.32 6.50
CA ASP A 187 -2.49 -0.15 6.13
C ASP A 187 -3.08 -0.33 4.73
N CYS A 188 -4.40 -0.35 4.65
CA CYS A 188 -5.16 -0.45 3.40
C CYS A 188 -5.77 0.89 2.98
N GLN A 189 -5.50 1.97 3.70
CA GLN A 189 -5.96 3.35 3.52
C GLN A 189 -7.47 3.50 3.45
N MET A 190 -8.09 3.06 2.35
CA MET A 190 -9.51 3.25 2.04
C MET A 190 -10.27 1.91 2.01
N PRO A 191 -11.56 1.88 2.37
CA PRO A 191 -12.35 0.67 2.32
C PRO A 191 -12.66 0.26 0.87
N THR A 192 -12.57 -1.03 0.60
CA THR A 192 -13.09 -1.67 -0.61
C THR A 192 -13.73 -3.01 -0.25
N ASP A 193 -14.74 -3.44 -1.00
CA ASP A 193 -15.39 -4.73 -0.79
C ASP A 193 -14.39 -5.89 -0.86
N HIS A 194 -13.39 -5.76 -1.74
CA HIS A 194 -12.30 -6.71 -1.89
C HIS A 194 -11.51 -6.88 -0.59
N LEU A 195 -11.02 -5.78 0.00
CA LEU A 195 -10.24 -5.80 1.24
C LEU A 195 -11.11 -6.23 2.43
N HIS A 196 -12.36 -5.79 2.47
CA HIS A 196 -13.31 -6.20 3.50
C HIS A 196 -13.54 -7.71 3.46
N SER A 197 -13.66 -8.32 2.27
CA SER A 197 -13.80 -9.78 2.11
C SER A 197 -12.59 -10.57 2.63
N LEU A 198 -11.44 -9.92 2.78
CA LEU A 198 -10.19 -10.49 3.31
C LEU A 198 -9.96 -10.18 4.81
N GLY A 199 -10.93 -9.52 5.47
CA GLY A 199 -10.87 -9.22 6.91
C GLY A 199 -10.41 -7.80 7.25
N ALA A 200 -10.19 -6.93 6.25
CA ALA A 200 -9.88 -5.53 6.54
C ALA A 200 -11.06 -4.83 7.22
N ARG A 201 -10.76 -3.97 8.18
CA ARG A 201 -11.74 -3.20 8.92
C ARG A 201 -11.31 -1.77 9.18
N ALA A 202 -12.25 -0.92 9.47
CA ALA A 202 -12.01 0.47 9.81
C ALA A 202 -11.63 0.62 11.30
N ILE A 203 -10.63 1.46 11.56
CA ILE A 203 -10.26 1.92 12.91
C ILE A 203 -10.21 3.46 12.92
N PRO A 204 -10.42 4.11 14.07
CA PRO A 204 -10.20 5.56 14.18
C PRO A 204 -8.77 5.94 13.78
N ARG A 205 -8.60 7.06 13.07
CA ARG A 205 -7.26 7.57 12.69
C ARG A 205 -6.34 7.74 13.89
N GLN A 206 -6.87 8.15 15.05
CA GLN A 206 -6.09 8.27 16.28
C GLN A 206 -5.52 6.92 16.75
N GLU A 207 -6.28 5.83 16.60
CA GLU A 207 -5.82 4.46 16.88
C GLU A 207 -4.71 4.06 15.91
N PHE A 208 -4.91 4.32 14.60
CA PHE A 208 -3.89 4.11 13.58
C PHE A 208 -2.59 4.86 13.89
N ALA A 209 -2.66 6.15 14.26
CA ALA A 209 -1.50 6.93 14.71
C ALA A 209 -0.80 6.31 15.94
N GLY A 210 -1.55 5.64 16.80
CA GLY A 210 -1.00 4.84 17.90
C GLY A 210 -0.16 3.65 17.43
N TYR A 211 -0.59 2.95 16.36
CA TYR A 211 0.20 1.88 15.73
C TYR A 211 1.48 2.41 15.10
N LEU A 212 1.42 3.56 14.40
CA LEU A 212 2.61 4.20 13.84
C LEU A 212 3.68 4.43 14.92
N ARG A 213 3.32 5.10 16.02
CA ARG A 213 4.25 5.39 17.12
C ARG A 213 4.88 4.15 17.76
N ARG A 214 4.15 3.04 17.82
CA ARG A 214 4.65 1.82 18.47
C ARG A 214 5.49 0.94 17.57
N HIS A 215 5.24 0.94 16.25
CA HIS A 215 5.74 -0.10 15.37
C HIS A 215 6.63 0.37 14.22
N LEU A 216 6.66 1.67 13.87
CA LEU A 216 7.46 2.17 12.75
C LEU A 216 8.98 1.99 12.94
N ASP A 217 9.45 2.10 14.18
CA ASP A 217 10.88 2.00 14.50
C ASP A 217 11.25 0.62 15.13
N GLN A 218 10.30 -0.31 15.18
CA GLN A 218 10.57 -1.66 15.62
C GLN A 218 11.17 -2.50 14.49
N PRO A 219 12.23 -3.30 14.74
CA PRO A 219 12.78 -4.14 13.70
C PRO A 219 11.79 -5.21 13.24
N SER A 220 11.68 -5.43 11.96
CA SER A 220 10.98 -6.57 11.37
C SER A 220 11.94 -7.71 11.07
N ARG A 221 11.40 -8.93 10.88
CA ARG A 221 12.16 -10.12 10.43
C ARG A 221 11.96 -10.36 8.93
N ALA A 222 11.59 -9.34 8.20
CA ALA A 222 11.25 -9.45 6.78
C ALA A 222 12.47 -9.88 5.94
N ILE A 223 12.24 -10.84 5.04
CA ILE A 223 13.17 -11.27 4.01
C ILE A 223 12.43 -11.15 2.69
N TRP A 224 12.69 -10.05 1.96
CA TRP A 224 12.01 -9.71 0.72
C TRP A 224 12.60 -10.36 -0.53
N VAL A 225 13.73 -11.01 -0.42
CA VAL A 225 14.37 -11.72 -1.54
C VAL A 225 14.13 -13.21 -1.39
N SER A 226 13.47 -13.81 -2.37
CA SER A 226 13.26 -15.27 -2.47
C SER A 226 14.19 -15.90 -3.47
#